data_1b8cb8aa74b11d9e96eca3326608f1ab
#
_entry.id   1b8cb8aa74b11d9e96eca3326608f1ab
#
_cell.length_a   1.000
_cell.length_b   1.000
_cell.length_c   1.000
_cell.angle_alpha   90.00
_cell.angle_beta   90.00
_cell.angle_gamma   90.00
#
_symmetry.space_group_name_H-M   'P 1'
#
loop_
_entity.id
_entity.type
_entity.pdbx_description
1 polymer ?
#
loop_
_entity_poly.entity_id
_entity_poly.type
_entity_poly.pdbx_seq_one_letter_code
_entity_poly.pdbx_strand_id
1 'polypeptide(L)'
;SRTREVQAESVAYAVCQHYGLDTSEYSFGYVAGWSSGRELAELKASLEIIRSAAHELISALDEHLAELRQQREADLSAAQEAAFALDNGSILFIQTCDSGYDYTLYGPDNKALDGGQLDAPGLTLPDAGQEALNLLGQTAAVSEVLLGDKLAAFQEAAEKANEIPAPVKIPDPAAEPTVTILWSESDKLQDGETMPLSVANRVFEELDT
;
A
#
# COMPACT_ATOMS: atom_id res chain seq x y z
N SER A 1 13.24 38.21 -18.16
CA SER A 1 12.75 38.77 -19.43
C SER A 1 11.70 37.80 -20.00
N ARG A 2 10.68 38.32 -20.65
CA ARG A 2 9.58 37.52 -21.24
C ARG A 2 10.09 36.42 -22.18
N THR A 3 11.18 36.65 -22.93
CA THR A 3 11.80 35.63 -23.77
C THR A 3 12.31 34.42 -22.97
N ARG A 4 12.96 34.66 -21.82
CA ARG A 4 13.43 33.56 -20.96
C ARG A 4 12.30 32.77 -20.33
N GLU A 5 11.21 33.43 -19.98
CA GLU A 5 10.01 32.78 -19.42
C GLU A 5 9.38 31.85 -20.46
N VAL A 6 9.24 32.32 -21.72
CA VAL A 6 8.71 31.51 -22.81
C VAL A 6 9.64 30.33 -23.15
N GLN A 7 10.95 30.56 -23.17
CA GLN A 7 11.92 29.49 -23.40
C GLN A 7 11.83 28.42 -22.30
N ALA A 8 11.77 28.82 -21.02
CA ALA A 8 11.65 27.90 -19.89
C ALA A 8 10.34 27.10 -19.94
N GLU A 9 9.22 27.76 -20.22
CA GLU A 9 7.92 27.11 -20.37
C GLU A 9 7.89 26.12 -21.54
N SER A 10 8.49 26.50 -22.67
CA SER A 10 8.58 25.62 -23.84
C SER A 10 9.48 24.39 -23.59
N VAL A 11 10.56 24.54 -22.83
CA VAL A 11 11.42 23.42 -22.39
C VAL A 11 10.64 22.50 -21.48
N ALA A 12 9.94 23.04 -20.46
CA ALA A 12 9.11 22.27 -19.54
C ALA A 12 8.02 21.47 -20.30
N TYR A 13 7.34 22.12 -21.24
CA TYR A 13 6.36 21.46 -22.10
C TYR A 13 6.98 20.31 -22.89
N ALA A 14 8.13 20.52 -23.55
CA ALA A 14 8.78 19.49 -24.35
C ALA A 14 9.22 18.29 -23.49
N VAL A 15 9.74 18.53 -22.30
CA VAL A 15 10.12 17.47 -21.34
C VAL A 15 8.88 16.71 -20.85
N CYS A 16 7.83 17.41 -20.44
CA CYS A 16 6.57 16.78 -20.01
C CYS A 16 5.97 15.91 -21.13
N GLN A 17 5.91 16.41 -22.36
CA GLN A 17 5.41 15.66 -23.50
C GLN A 17 6.24 14.39 -23.81
N HIS A 18 7.56 14.46 -23.65
CA HIS A 18 8.43 13.27 -23.81
C HIS A 18 8.02 12.13 -22.85
N TYR A 19 7.62 12.47 -21.63
CA TYR A 19 7.15 11.50 -20.62
C TYR A 19 5.62 11.27 -20.62
N GLY A 20 4.91 11.73 -21.66
CA GLY A 20 3.47 11.51 -21.81
C GLY A 20 2.58 12.38 -20.91
N LEU A 21 3.15 13.44 -20.32
CA LEU A 21 2.43 14.39 -19.48
C LEU A 21 1.95 15.58 -20.32
N ASP A 22 0.64 15.74 -20.49
CA ASP A 22 0.06 16.85 -21.25
C ASP A 22 -0.07 18.12 -20.37
N THR A 23 0.71 19.14 -20.74
CA THR A 23 0.69 20.48 -20.11
C THR A 23 0.28 21.58 -21.08
N SER A 24 -0.35 21.23 -22.21
CA SER A 24 -0.69 22.14 -23.30
C SER A 24 -1.57 23.33 -22.86
N GLU A 25 -2.51 23.12 -21.95
CA GLU A 25 -3.39 24.16 -21.44
C GLU A 25 -2.62 25.32 -20.78
N TYR A 26 -1.50 25.02 -20.13
CA TYR A 26 -0.66 26.01 -19.46
C TYR A 26 0.36 26.68 -20.40
N SER A 27 0.93 25.94 -21.32
CA SER A 27 2.09 26.35 -22.12
C SER A 27 1.74 27.14 -23.39
N PHE A 28 0.64 26.81 -24.06
CA PHE A 28 0.32 27.42 -25.36
C PHE A 28 -0.05 28.90 -25.29
N GLY A 29 -0.65 29.38 -24.21
CA GLY A 29 -0.97 30.78 -24.00
C GLY A 29 0.28 31.69 -23.98
N TYR A 30 1.37 31.18 -23.42
CA TYR A 30 2.65 31.91 -23.36
C TYR A 30 3.33 32.00 -24.72
N VAL A 31 3.38 30.90 -25.48
CA VAL A 31 4.04 30.80 -26.78
C VAL A 31 3.35 31.66 -27.83
N ALA A 32 2.03 31.57 -27.92
CA ALA A 32 1.24 32.32 -28.91
C ALA A 32 1.37 33.83 -28.78
N GLY A 33 1.35 34.34 -27.55
CA GLY A 33 1.52 35.78 -27.28
C GLY A 33 2.92 36.31 -27.45
N TRP A 34 3.96 35.41 -27.43
CA TRP A 34 5.35 35.81 -27.58
C TRP A 34 5.82 35.81 -29.02
N SER A 35 5.38 34.87 -29.84
CA SER A 35 5.81 34.71 -31.25
C SER A 35 5.31 35.81 -32.18
N SER A 36 4.26 36.53 -31.77
CA SER A 36 3.64 37.59 -32.58
C SER A 36 4.57 38.80 -32.76
N GLY A 37 4.89 39.13 -34.04
CA GLY A 37 5.67 40.34 -34.38
C GLY A 37 7.18 40.22 -34.22
N ARG A 38 7.73 39.01 -34.03
CA ARG A 38 9.19 38.79 -33.93
C ARG A 38 9.82 38.45 -35.28
N GLU A 39 11.11 38.82 -35.42
CA GLU A 39 11.90 38.44 -36.56
C GLU A 39 12.18 36.93 -36.59
N LEU A 40 12.18 36.36 -37.81
CA LEU A 40 12.40 34.91 -38.00
C LEU A 40 13.73 34.40 -37.42
N ALA A 41 14.78 35.21 -37.51
CA ALA A 41 16.10 34.84 -36.94
C ALA A 41 16.04 34.73 -35.41
N GLU A 42 15.32 35.61 -34.73
CA GLU A 42 15.13 35.58 -33.26
C GLU A 42 14.31 34.36 -32.83
N LEU A 43 13.29 34.02 -33.56
CA LEU A 43 12.46 32.82 -33.32
C LEU A 43 13.31 31.53 -33.50
N LYS A 44 14.11 31.44 -34.57
CA LYS A 44 15.01 30.30 -34.79
C LYS A 44 16.04 30.14 -33.69
N ALA A 45 16.67 31.24 -33.24
CA ALA A 45 17.64 31.21 -32.14
C ALA A 45 16.98 30.73 -30.82
N SER A 46 15.76 31.16 -30.52
CA SER A 46 15.02 30.71 -29.34
C SER A 46 14.63 29.23 -29.41
N LEU A 47 14.19 28.75 -30.59
CA LEU A 47 13.86 27.32 -30.80
C LEU A 47 15.10 26.44 -30.62
N GLU A 48 16.29 26.89 -31.09
CA GLU A 48 17.52 26.12 -30.87
C GLU A 48 17.91 26.02 -29.41
N ILE A 49 17.74 27.08 -28.62
CA ILE A 49 17.97 27.09 -27.17
C ILE A 49 16.99 26.13 -26.48
N ILE A 50 15.68 26.18 -26.85
CA ILE A 50 14.66 25.30 -26.29
C ILE A 50 14.98 23.84 -26.59
N ARG A 51 15.31 23.53 -27.85
CA ARG A 51 15.67 22.18 -28.29
C ARG A 51 16.87 21.62 -27.54
N SER A 52 17.97 22.40 -27.44
CA SER A 52 19.18 22.00 -26.75
C SER A 52 18.92 21.74 -25.25
N ALA A 53 18.27 22.69 -24.58
CA ALA A 53 17.96 22.56 -23.16
C ALA A 53 16.99 21.40 -22.86
N ALA A 54 15.96 21.19 -23.68
CA ALA A 54 15.06 20.06 -23.53
C ALA A 54 15.78 18.72 -23.74
N HIS A 55 16.64 18.64 -24.76
CA HIS A 55 17.45 17.43 -25.02
C HIS A 55 18.40 17.11 -23.85
N GLU A 56 19.11 18.10 -23.32
CA GLU A 56 20.00 17.92 -22.17
C GLU A 56 19.24 17.41 -20.92
N LEU A 57 18.09 18.01 -20.62
CA LEU A 57 17.25 17.59 -19.50
C LEU A 57 16.68 16.19 -19.68
N ILE A 58 16.15 15.86 -20.85
CA ILE A 58 15.62 14.53 -21.15
C ILE A 58 16.74 13.48 -21.02
N SER A 59 17.91 13.74 -21.61
CA SER A 59 19.03 12.81 -21.54
C SER A 59 19.49 12.54 -20.10
N ALA A 60 19.61 13.60 -19.28
CA ALA A 60 19.98 13.46 -17.87
C ALA A 60 18.91 12.72 -17.05
N LEU A 61 17.65 12.97 -17.31
CA LEU A 61 16.53 12.28 -16.65
C LEU A 61 16.48 10.80 -17.05
N ASP A 62 16.65 10.49 -18.35
CA ASP A 62 16.64 9.11 -18.85
C ASP A 62 17.80 8.30 -18.25
N GLU A 63 18.99 8.88 -18.17
CA GLU A 63 20.16 8.26 -17.52
C GLU A 63 19.87 7.94 -16.04
N HIS A 64 19.39 8.94 -15.30
CA HIS A 64 19.06 8.76 -13.89
C HIS A 64 17.92 7.74 -13.64
N LEU A 65 16.91 7.76 -14.49
CA LEU A 65 15.82 6.77 -14.42
C LEU A 65 16.33 5.34 -14.72
N ALA A 66 17.28 5.20 -15.65
CA ALA A 66 17.92 3.91 -15.92
C ALA A 66 18.72 3.40 -14.73
N GLU A 67 19.50 4.28 -14.07
CA GLU A 67 20.22 3.94 -12.84
C GLU A 67 19.29 3.50 -11.72
N LEU A 68 18.20 4.25 -11.48
CA LEU A 68 17.21 3.90 -10.46
C LEU A 68 16.53 2.55 -10.74
N ARG A 69 16.25 2.25 -12.01
CA ARG A 69 15.67 0.95 -12.40
C ARG A 69 16.66 -0.19 -12.14
N GLN A 70 17.93 -0.02 -12.51
CA GLN A 70 18.96 -1.02 -12.24
C GLN A 70 19.17 -1.25 -10.75
N GLN A 71 19.19 -0.19 -9.93
CA GLN A 71 19.32 -0.31 -8.49
C GLN A 71 18.13 -1.08 -7.90
N ARG A 72 16.91 -0.73 -8.30
CA ARG A 72 15.70 -1.41 -7.85
C ARG A 72 15.66 -2.89 -8.24
N GLU A 73 16.12 -3.23 -9.45
CA GLU A 73 16.20 -4.60 -9.92
C GLU A 73 17.24 -5.40 -9.14
N ALA A 74 18.40 -4.79 -8.83
CA ALA A 74 19.43 -5.39 -7.99
C ALA A 74 18.93 -5.62 -6.55
N ASP A 75 18.26 -4.63 -5.96
CA ASP A 75 17.67 -4.73 -4.61
C ASP A 75 16.64 -5.86 -4.54
N LEU A 76 15.78 -5.96 -5.55
CA LEU A 76 14.76 -7.01 -5.63
C LEU A 76 15.36 -8.40 -5.85
N SER A 77 16.44 -8.49 -6.66
CA SER A 77 17.16 -9.76 -6.90
C SER A 77 17.92 -10.24 -5.67
N ALA A 78 18.35 -9.34 -4.79
CA ALA A 78 19.02 -9.65 -3.54
C ALA A 78 18.05 -9.91 -2.36
N ALA A 79 16.79 -9.53 -2.50
CA ALA A 79 15.79 -9.68 -1.46
C ALA A 79 15.40 -11.16 -1.28
N GLN A 80 15.17 -11.55 -0.03
CA GLN A 80 14.61 -12.87 0.32
C GLN A 80 13.09 -12.85 0.43
N GLU A 81 12.51 -11.65 0.52
CA GLU A 81 11.08 -11.41 0.60
C GLU A 81 10.70 -10.10 -0.08
N ALA A 82 9.49 -10.02 -0.59
CA ALA A 82 8.91 -8.82 -1.17
C ALA A 82 7.38 -8.86 -1.10
N ALA A 83 6.74 -7.70 -1.27
CA ALA A 83 5.31 -7.66 -1.52
C ALA A 83 5.03 -6.90 -2.83
N PHE A 84 4.12 -7.41 -3.63
CA PHE A 84 3.68 -6.86 -4.90
C PHE A 84 2.28 -6.27 -4.73
N ALA A 85 2.19 -4.95 -4.67
CA ALA A 85 0.92 -4.25 -4.65
C ALA A 85 0.30 -4.27 -6.04
N LEU A 86 -0.98 -4.64 -6.12
CA LEU A 86 -1.73 -4.76 -7.36
C LEU A 86 -2.63 -3.54 -7.57
N ASP A 87 -2.99 -3.25 -8.82
CA ASP A 87 -3.85 -2.12 -9.18
C ASP A 87 -5.30 -2.25 -8.67
N ASN A 88 -5.73 -3.46 -8.28
CA ASN A 88 -7.02 -3.73 -7.62
C ASN A 88 -6.98 -3.55 -6.09
N GLY A 89 -5.86 -3.11 -5.53
CA GLY A 89 -5.64 -2.90 -4.09
C GLY A 89 -5.26 -4.16 -3.31
N SER A 90 -5.16 -5.33 -3.94
CA SER A 90 -4.63 -6.54 -3.30
C SER A 90 -3.10 -6.50 -3.23
N ILE A 91 -2.52 -7.27 -2.34
CA ILE A 91 -1.06 -7.36 -2.16
C ILE A 91 -0.65 -8.83 -2.11
N LEU A 92 0.26 -9.23 -3.00
CA LEU A 92 0.91 -10.53 -2.94
C LEU A 92 2.20 -10.40 -2.13
N PHE A 93 2.29 -11.03 -0.98
CA PHE A 93 3.54 -11.22 -0.24
C PHE A 93 4.17 -12.53 -0.67
N ILE A 94 5.50 -12.53 -0.83
CA ILE A 94 6.27 -13.71 -1.19
C ILE A 94 7.61 -13.71 -0.45
N GLN A 95 8.03 -14.87 0.02
CA GLN A 95 9.31 -15.07 0.70
C GLN A 95 9.96 -16.37 0.25
N THR A 96 11.29 -16.43 0.30
CA THR A 96 12.06 -17.63 0.02
C THR A 96 11.89 -18.66 1.14
N CYS A 97 11.77 -19.94 0.78
CA CYS A 97 11.79 -21.07 1.69
C CYS A 97 12.72 -22.16 1.17
N ASP A 98 12.90 -23.25 1.93
CA ASP A 98 13.87 -24.33 1.61
C ASP A 98 13.60 -24.98 0.24
N SER A 99 12.35 -25.07 -0.21
CA SER A 99 11.93 -25.71 -1.46
C SER A 99 11.57 -24.74 -2.59
N GLY A 100 11.66 -23.42 -2.35
CA GLY A 100 11.27 -22.41 -3.33
C GLY A 100 10.72 -21.17 -2.65
N TYR A 101 9.40 -20.96 -2.71
CA TYR A 101 8.77 -19.75 -2.21
C TYR A 101 7.45 -20.04 -1.50
N ASP A 102 7.24 -19.39 -0.35
CA ASP A 102 5.93 -19.26 0.27
C ASP A 102 5.29 -17.95 -0.21
N TYR A 103 4.01 -17.96 -0.51
CA TYR A 103 3.28 -16.76 -0.92
C TYR A 103 1.91 -16.65 -0.25
N THR A 104 1.47 -15.42 -0.03
CA THR A 104 0.15 -15.10 0.53
C THR A 104 -0.43 -13.89 -0.19
N LEU A 105 -1.67 -14.02 -0.67
CA LEU A 105 -2.45 -12.92 -1.24
C LEU A 105 -3.28 -12.28 -0.13
N TYR A 106 -3.15 -10.97 -0.01
CA TYR A 106 -3.92 -10.14 0.92
C TYR A 106 -4.91 -9.27 0.15
N GLY A 107 -6.08 -9.06 0.73
CA GLY A 107 -7.06 -8.11 0.22
C GLY A 107 -6.72 -6.64 0.54
N PRO A 108 -7.52 -5.68 0.03
CA PRO A 108 -7.33 -4.26 0.31
C PRO A 108 -7.43 -3.89 1.81
N ASP A 109 -7.99 -4.76 2.63
CA ASP A 109 -8.08 -4.63 4.09
C ASP A 109 -6.92 -5.34 4.83
N ASN A 110 -5.88 -5.77 4.11
CA ASN A 110 -4.72 -6.53 4.59
C ASN A 110 -5.07 -7.89 5.21
N LYS A 111 -6.26 -8.43 4.97
CA LYS A 111 -6.60 -9.78 5.38
C LYS A 111 -6.12 -10.79 4.37
N ALA A 112 -5.56 -11.90 4.86
CA ALA A 112 -5.17 -13.01 4.03
C ALA A 112 -6.40 -13.61 3.34
N LEU A 113 -6.33 -13.73 2.01
CA LEU A 113 -7.39 -14.28 1.16
C LEU A 113 -7.07 -15.70 0.71
N ASP A 114 -5.81 -15.91 0.28
CA ASP A 114 -5.33 -17.17 -0.26
C ASP A 114 -3.80 -17.23 -0.12
N GLY A 115 -3.22 -18.40 -0.31
CA GLY A 115 -1.78 -18.58 -0.24
C GLY A 115 -1.36 -20.01 -0.54
N GLY A 116 -0.06 -20.21 -0.61
CA GLY A 116 0.50 -21.51 -0.90
C GLY A 116 2.01 -21.50 -0.94
N GLN A 117 2.54 -22.60 -1.46
CA GLN A 117 3.96 -22.81 -1.67
C GLN A 117 4.23 -23.08 -3.14
N LEU A 118 5.26 -22.46 -3.68
CA LEU A 118 5.76 -22.67 -5.04
C LEU A 118 7.09 -23.44 -4.96
N ASP A 119 7.05 -24.70 -5.38
CA ASP A 119 8.25 -25.56 -5.47
C ASP A 119 9.02 -25.23 -6.77
N ALA A 120 9.77 -24.13 -6.73
CA ALA A 120 10.51 -23.61 -7.88
C ALA A 120 11.81 -22.91 -7.44
N PRO A 121 12.80 -23.69 -6.93
CA PRO A 121 14.02 -23.12 -6.33
C PRO A 121 14.93 -22.38 -7.33
N GLY A 122 14.65 -22.47 -8.62
CA GLY A 122 15.44 -21.82 -9.69
C GLY A 122 14.87 -20.51 -10.21
N LEU A 123 13.70 -20.09 -9.75
CA LEU A 123 13.12 -18.80 -10.13
C LEU A 123 13.77 -17.65 -9.36
N THR A 124 13.75 -16.46 -9.96
CA THR A 124 14.00 -15.22 -9.22
C THR A 124 12.75 -14.82 -8.42
N LEU A 125 12.92 -14.01 -7.39
CA LEU A 125 11.79 -13.53 -6.58
C LEU A 125 10.68 -12.84 -7.43
N PRO A 126 11.00 -11.99 -8.42
CA PRO A 126 10.00 -11.43 -9.33
C PRO A 126 9.26 -12.48 -10.16
N ASP A 127 10.00 -13.45 -10.72
CA ASP A 127 9.40 -14.51 -11.54
C ASP A 127 8.50 -15.41 -10.71
N ALA A 128 8.92 -15.73 -9.48
CA ALA A 128 8.12 -16.49 -8.53
C ALA A 128 6.85 -15.72 -8.11
N GLY A 129 6.94 -14.40 -7.94
CA GLY A 129 5.79 -13.52 -7.70
C GLY A 129 4.79 -13.56 -8.87
N GLN A 130 5.27 -13.48 -10.10
CA GLN A 130 4.41 -13.57 -11.28
C GLN A 130 3.76 -14.96 -11.40
N GLU A 131 4.50 -16.03 -11.13
CA GLU A 131 3.95 -17.38 -11.16
C GLU A 131 2.90 -17.61 -10.06
N ALA A 132 3.14 -17.08 -8.86
CA ALA A 132 2.16 -17.11 -7.77
C ALA A 132 0.86 -16.37 -8.15
N LEU A 133 0.95 -15.20 -8.80
CA LEU A 133 -0.22 -14.47 -9.31
C LEU A 133 -0.99 -15.30 -10.35
N ASN A 134 -0.28 -15.98 -11.25
CA ASN A 134 -0.90 -16.86 -12.25
C ASN A 134 -1.64 -18.02 -11.58
N LEU A 135 -1.03 -18.69 -10.59
CA LEU A 135 -1.64 -19.78 -9.84
C LEU A 135 -2.90 -19.34 -9.08
N LEU A 136 -2.88 -18.11 -8.53
CA LEU A 136 -4.01 -17.50 -7.85
C LEU A 136 -5.09 -16.94 -8.80
N GLY A 137 -4.87 -17.05 -10.13
CA GLY A 137 -5.79 -16.51 -11.14
C GLY A 137 -5.91 -14.99 -11.11
N GLN A 138 -4.90 -14.28 -10.58
CA GLN A 138 -4.89 -12.82 -10.54
C GLN A 138 -4.52 -12.24 -11.91
N THR A 139 -5.36 -11.33 -12.40
CA THR A 139 -5.15 -10.61 -13.67
C THR A 139 -4.78 -9.14 -13.46
N ALA A 140 -4.81 -8.68 -12.22
CA ALA A 140 -4.45 -7.32 -11.84
C ALA A 140 -2.94 -7.07 -12.06
N ALA A 141 -2.59 -5.88 -12.55
CA ALA A 141 -1.21 -5.53 -12.79
C ALA A 141 -0.48 -5.14 -11.50
N VAL A 142 0.80 -5.46 -11.41
CA VAL A 142 1.65 -4.98 -10.32
C VAL A 142 1.86 -3.49 -10.49
N SER A 143 1.38 -2.71 -9.54
CA SER A 143 1.51 -1.25 -9.50
C SER A 143 2.76 -0.80 -8.75
N GLU A 144 3.16 -1.53 -7.71
CA GLU A 144 4.33 -1.22 -6.89
C GLU A 144 4.93 -2.50 -6.29
N VAL A 145 6.26 -2.50 -6.10
CA VAL A 145 6.98 -3.53 -5.33
C VAL A 145 7.42 -2.93 -4.01
N LEU A 146 7.02 -3.54 -2.90
CA LEU A 146 7.33 -3.12 -1.54
C LEU A 146 8.57 -3.87 -1.05
N LEU A 147 9.60 -3.12 -0.65
CA LEU A 147 10.85 -3.60 -0.06
C LEU A 147 11.21 -2.74 1.15
N GLY A 148 12.09 -3.22 2.01
CA GLY A 148 12.60 -2.46 3.16
C GLY A 148 11.50 -1.91 4.05
N ASP A 149 11.54 -0.62 4.37
CA ASP A 149 10.59 0.04 5.28
C ASP A 149 9.14 -0.07 4.82
N LYS A 150 8.87 -0.04 3.50
CA LYS A 150 7.51 -0.21 2.97
C LYS A 150 6.99 -1.62 3.16
N LEU A 151 7.86 -2.62 3.00
CA LEU A 151 7.51 -4.01 3.26
C LEU A 151 7.23 -4.22 4.75
N ALA A 152 8.09 -3.71 5.63
CA ALA A 152 7.91 -3.81 7.07
C ALA A 152 6.58 -3.17 7.54
N ALA A 153 6.25 -1.99 7.00
CA ALA A 153 4.98 -1.32 7.31
C ALA A 153 3.77 -2.14 6.84
N PHE A 154 3.85 -2.79 5.67
CA PHE A 154 2.82 -3.71 5.20
C PHE A 154 2.69 -4.93 6.10
N GLN A 155 3.80 -5.58 6.48
CA GLN A 155 3.82 -6.77 7.35
C GLN A 155 3.16 -6.46 8.71
N GLU A 156 3.48 -5.32 9.34
CA GLU A 156 2.83 -4.88 10.58
C GLU A 156 1.31 -4.69 10.41
N ALA A 157 0.89 -4.06 9.31
CA ALA A 157 -0.53 -3.87 9.02
C ALA A 157 -1.27 -5.19 8.76
N ALA A 158 -0.62 -6.14 8.05
CA ALA A 158 -1.17 -7.45 7.77
C ALA A 158 -1.26 -8.30 9.04
N GLU A 159 -0.23 -8.30 9.90
CA GLU A 159 -0.25 -8.99 11.18
C GLU A 159 -1.42 -8.51 12.04
N LYS A 160 -1.56 -7.20 12.18
CA LYS A 160 -2.66 -6.59 12.95
C LYS A 160 -4.04 -6.92 12.36
N ALA A 161 -4.19 -6.96 11.04
CA ALA A 161 -5.47 -7.26 10.39
C ALA A 161 -5.88 -8.73 10.54
N ASN A 162 -4.90 -9.63 10.72
CA ASN A 162 -5.08 -11.07 10.85
C ASN A 162 -4.91 -11.58 12.30
N GLU A 163 -4.75 -10.67 13.27
CA GLU A 163 -4.72 -11.03 14.69
C GLU A 163 -6.00 -11.78 15.07
N ILE A 164 -5.85 -13.03 15.49
CA ILE A 164 -6.97 -13.80 16.01
C ILE A 164 -7.34 -13.17 17.35
N PRO A 165 -8.57 -12.64 17.53
CA PRO A 165 -8.97 -12.11 18.81
C PRO A 165 -8.75 -13.18 19.86
N ALA A 166 -8.14 -12.80 20.99
CA ALA A 166 -7.88 -13.71 22.10
C ALA A 166 -9.15 -14.54 22.37
N PRO A 167 -9.05 -15.87 22.54
CA PRO A 167 -10.22 -16.71 22.73
C PRO A 167 -11.04 -16.10 23.86
N VAL A 168 -12.29 -15.76 23.56
CA VAL A 168 -13.24 -15.34 24.57
C VAL A 168 -13.17 -16.43 25.64
N LYS A 169 -12.76 -16.09 26.87
CA LYS A 169 -12.83 -17.03 27.99
C LYS A 169 -14.27 -17.52 28.05
N ILE A 170 -14.49 -18.70 27.51
CA ILE A 170 -15.75 -19.39 27.71
C ILE A 170 -15.81 -19.60 29.20
N PRO A 171 -16.85 -19.10 29.94
CA PRO A 171 -16.99 -19.36 31.35
C PRO A 171 -16.90 -20.86 31.52
N ASP A 172 -16.11 -21.31 32.49
CA ASP A 172 -16.00 -22.72 32.83
C ASP A 172 -17.42 -23.28 32.96
N PRO A 173 -17.83 -24.29 32.17
CA PRO A 173 -19.17 -24.88 32.28
C PRO A 173 -19.41 -25.48 33.66
N ALA A 174 -18.37 -25.66 34.49
CA ALA A 174 -18.46 -26.02 35.89
C ALA A 174 -18.54 -24.81 36.84
N ALA A 175 -18.36 -23.58 36.33
CA ALA A 175 -18.53 -22.39 37.13
C ALA A 175 -20.03 -22.14 37.35
N GLU A 176 -20.42 -22.04 38.60
CA GLU A 176 -21.78 -21.71 38.97
C GLU A 176 -22.17 -20.36 38.32
N PRO A 177 -23.36 -20.26 37.67
CA PRO A 177 -23.83 -19.02 37.09
C PRO A 177 -23.92 -17.92 38.14
N THR A 178 -23.49 -16.72 37.77
CA THR A 178 -23.60 -15.55 38.65
C THR A 178 -24.76 -14.66 38.22
N VAL A 179 -25.36 -13.97 39.16
CA VAL A 179 -26.39 -12.96 38.93
C VAL A 179 -25.94 -11.61 39.43
N THR A 180 -26.31 -10.55 38.74
CA THR A 180 -26.09 -9.18 39.17
C THR A 180 -27.39 -8.59 39.65
N ILE A 181 -27.41 -8.05 40.86
CA ILE A 181 -28.57 -7.37 41.43
C ILE A 181 -28.70 -6.00 40.76
N LEU A 182 -29.73 -5.83 39.94
CA LEU A 182 -29.92 -4.54 39.25
C LEU A 182 -30.53 -3.49 40.16
N TRP A 183 -31.39 -3.92 41.08
CA TRP A 183 -32.07 -3.05 42.04
C TRP A 183 -32.61 -3.88 43.22
N SER A 184 -32.47 -3.36 44.45
CA SER A 184 -33.02 -4.01 45.67
C SER A 184 -33.46 -2.98 46.68
N GLU A 185 -34.59 -3.22 47.34
CA GLU A 185 -35.06 -2.45 48.51
C GLU A 185 -34.57 -3.06 49.84
N SER A 186 -33.77 -4.14 49.79
CA SER A 186 -33.30 -4.85 50.95
C SER A 186 -31.94 -4.39 51.36
N ASP A 187 -31.73 -4.18 52.69
CA ASP A 187 -30.40 -3.87 53.26
C ASP A 187 -29.41 -5.04 53.13
N LYS A 188 -29.86 -6.24 52.73
CA LYS A 188 -29.02 -7.44 52.56
C LYS A 188 -28.43 -7.57 51.13
N LEU A 189 -28.87 -6.77 50.15
CA LEU A 189 -28.42 -6.81 48.76
C LEU A 189 -28.10 -5.39 48.30
N GLN A 190 -27.00 -5.22 47.59
CA GLN A 190 -26.61 -3.93 47.03
C GLN A 190 -26.82 -3.89 45.51
N ASP A 191 -27.28 -2.73 45.02
CA ASP A 191 -27.43 -2.51 43.59
C ASP A 191 -26.05 -2.62 42.89
N GLY A 192 -26.00 -3.40 41.80
CA GLY A 192 -24.78 -3.67 41.06
C GLY A 192 -23.91 -4.80 41.66
N GLU A 193 -24.27 -5.37 42.80
CA GLU A 193 -23.58 -6.52 43.39
C GLU A 193 -23.73 -7.76 42.51
N THR A 194 -22.63 -8.48 42.28
CA THR A 194 -22.64 -9.74 41.53
C THR A 194 -22.23 -10.89 42.45
N MET A 195 -23.08 -11.91 42.48
CA MET A 195 -22.87 -13.08 43.33
C MET A 195 -23.26 -14.38 42.62
N PRO A 196 -22.78 -15.57 43.11
CA PRO A 196 -23.26 -16.86 42.62
C PRO A 196 -24.77 -17.02 42.77
N LEU A 197 -25.40 -17.67 41.79
CA LEU A 197 -26.88 -17.89 41.76
C LEU A 197 -27.35 -18.62 43.03
N SER A 198 -26.58 -19.57 43.54
CA SER A 198 -26.92 -20.29 44.79
C SER A 198 -26.93 -19.37 46.00
N VAL A 199 -26.07 -18.39 46.04
CA VAL A 199 -26.00 -17.38 47.15
C VAL A 199 -27.18 -16.42 47.02
N ALA A 200 -27.49 -15.94 45.81
CA ALA A 200 -28.64 -15.08 45.56
C ALA A 200 -29.96 -15.76 45.94
N ASN A 201 -30.17 -17.00 45.52
CA ASN A 201 -31.36 -17.77 45.87
C ASN A 201 -31.55 -17.92 47.38
N ARG A 202 -30.46 -18.19 48.13
CA ARG A 202 -30.52 -18.27 49.60
C ARG A 202 -30.92 -16.96 50.23
N VAL A 203 -30.36 -15.83 49.75
CA VAL A 203 -30.73 -14.52 50.30
C VAL A 203 -32.19 -14.19 49.98
N PHE A 204 -32.67 -14.52 48.78
CA PHE A 204 -34.10 -14.34 48.44
C PHE A 204 -35.05 -15.18 49.28
N GLU A 205 -34.72 -16.45 49.57
CA GLU A 205 -35.48 -17.29 50.48
C GLU A 205 -35.55 -16.72 51.93
N GLU A 206 -34.48 -16.09 52.39
CA GLU A 206 -34.43 -15.41 53.68
C GLU A 206 -35.21 -14.08 53.74
N LEU A 207 -35.51 -13.48 52.59
CA LEU A 207 -36.28 -12.24 52.50
C LEU A 207 -37.79 -12.50 52.46
N ASP A 208 -38.21 -13.72 52.02
CA ASP A 208 -39.61 -14.14 51.91
C ASP A 208 -40.18 -14.73 53.24
N THR A 209 -39.36 -14.79 54.30
CA THR A 209 -39.75 -15.27 55.63
C THR A 209 -39.84 -14.14 56.63
#